data_e0f7d162dcde8cdca8b238b05e4b016b
#
_entry.id   e0f7d162dcde8cdca8b238b05e4b016b
#
_cell.length_a   1.000
_cell.length_b   1.000
_cell.length_c   1.000
_cell.angle_alpha   90.00
_cell.angle_beta   90.00
_cell.angle_gamma   90.00
#
_symmetry.space_group_name_H-M   'P 1'
#
loop_
_entity.id
_entity.type
_entity.pdbx_description
1 polymer ?
#
loop_
_entity_poly.entity_id
_entity_poly.type
_entity_poly.pdbx_seq_one_letter_code
_entity_poly.pdbx_strand_id
1 'polypeptide(L)'
;ANFVLLGSCIFLIIAETSVGKNALNEKPWIEKLQRLFPWLAACVLLGLVVIMACTLVQITGNANSIWQLDKWLSIVTDTRAGQIWILRIVFSILLLILILYLHKTSKSIWLYNICAIAAALPLIAGTFASHTVLEALTFTTVLPYAIHVVLAGVWLGALPGFLLLVYEEKESISLKVSENSELSLILGSFSSVIFPIMLLIILTGVVVSDHIFNGYYAALIATPYGWLLSSKIFLLSIILLIAARVRSEWLPALNHNKQMSDNLTSKENLRKWVGIEFLLALILLLLATLLTNSVPVKDLNIEEWPLPFRFSIATTWNLPNVALQVWVGLIIVFVAAVLFLWGRFHQWKIKQLIIPMLLILVGALLALQ
;
A
#
# COMPACT_ATOMS: atom_id res chain seq x y z
N ALA A 1 1.66 1.29 -12.52
CA ALA A 1 3.02 1.33 -13.05
C ALA A 1 3.99 1.94 -12.03
N ASN A 2 3.73 3.15 -11.49
CA ASN A 2 4.68 3.85 -10.60
C ASN A 2 4.90 3.10 -9.27
N PHE A 3 3.85 2.54 -8.66
CA PHE A 3 3.97 1.67 -7.48
C PHE A 3 4.90 0.47 -7.76
N VAL A 4 4.74 -0.16 -8.92
CA VAL A 4 5.57 -1.31 -9.30
C VAL A 4 7.04 -0.92 -9.44
N LEU A 5 7.34 0.25 -10.03
CA LEU A 5 8.72 0.75 -10.11
C LEU A 5 9.32 0.98 -8.74
N LEU A 6 8.61 1.72 -7.87
CA LEU A 6 9.06 2.00 -6.50
C LEU A 6 9.31 0.71 -5.71
N GLY A 7 8.30 -0.14 -5.63
CA GLY A 7 8.36 -1.36 -4.83
C GLY A 7 9.34 -2.38 -5.37
N SER A 8 9.46 -2.52 -6.70
CA SER A 8 10.43 -3.42 -7.31
C SER A 8 11.88 -2.96 -7.08
N CYS A 9 12.16 -1.64 -7.10
CA CYS A 9 13.48 -1.12 -6.74
C CYS A 9 13.81 -1.44 -5.28
N ILE A 10 12.88 -1.22 -4.35
CA ILE A 10 13.07 -1.57 -2.92
C ILE A 10 13.24 -3.07 -2.73
N PHE A 11 12.47 -3.90 -3.46
CA PHE A 11 12.62 -5.35 -3.41
C PHE A 11 14.00 -5.81 -3.87
N LEU A 12 14.54 -5.23 -4.96
CA LEU A 12 15.88 -5.53 -5.44
C LEU A 12 16.95 -5.10 -4.44
N ILE A 13 16.78 -3.96 -3.76
CA ILE A 13 17.67 -3.52 -2.68
C ILE A 13 17.68 -4.54 -1.53
N ILE A 14 16.51 -4.97 -1.09
CA ILE A 14 16.37 -5.98 -0.02
C ILE A 14 17.02 -7.30 -0.45
N ALA A 15 16.79 -7.75 -1.67
CA ALA A 15 17.37 -8.98 -2.20
C ALA A 15 18.91 -8.88 -2.26
N GLU A 16 19.46 -7.77 -2.78
CA GLU A 16 20.92 -7.56 -2.87
C GLU A 16 21.59 -7.49 -1.49
N THR A 17 20.94 -6.85 -0.52
CA THR A 17 21.47 -6.79 0.85
C THR A 17 21.40 -8.12 1.59
N SER A 18 20.45 -9.00 1.22
CA SER A 18 20.25 -10.29 1.90
C SER A 18 21.20 -11.39 1.43
N VAL A 19 21.51 -11.44 0.13
CA VAL A 19 22.25 -12.56 -0.49
C VAL A 19 23.59 -12.11 -1.06
N GLY A 20 23.78 -10.81 -1.23
CA GLY A 20 24.98 -10.21 -1.81
C GLY A 20 24.88 -10.06 -3.34
N LYS A 21 25.64 -9.09 -3.86
CA LYS A 21 25.59 -8.68 -5.26
C LYS A 21 25.94 -9.80 -6.24
N ASN A 22 26.96 -10.60 -5.91
CA ASN A 22 27.47 -11.65 -6.80
C ASN A 22 26.47 -12.78 -7.01
N ALA A 23 25.68 -13.12 -5.99
CA ALA A 23 24.65 -14.16 -6.07
C ALA A 23 23.46 -13.76 -6.94
N LEU A 24 23.22 -12.45 -7.10
CA LEU A 24 22.06 -11.92 -7.84
C LEU A 24 22.36 -11.59 -9.31
N ASN A 25 23.62 -11.32 -9.68
CA ASN A 25 23.99 -10.82 -11.00
C ASN A 25 23.55 -11.73 -12.17
N GLU A 26 23.39 -13.02 -11.94
CA GLU A 26 23.07 -14.02 -12.96
C GLU A 26 21.63 -14.56 -12.84
N LYS A 27 20.81 -14.02 -11.95
CA LYS A 27 19.44 -14.53 -11.75
C LYS A 27 18.48 -14.00 -12.83
N PRO A 28 17.85 -14.90 -13.62
CA PRO A 28 16.99 -14.51 -14.74
C PRO A 28 15.76 -13.70 -14.31
N TRP A 29 15.20 -13.92 -13.11
CA TRP A 29 14.05 -13.17 -12.62
C TRP A 29 14.32 -11.66 -12.46
N ILE A 30 15.56 -11.28 -12.11
CA ILE A 30 15.98 -9.88 -12.00
C ILE A 30 15.99 -9.25 -13.39
N GLU A 31 16.55 -9.96 -14.37
CA GLU A 31 16.59 -9.47 -15.75
C GLU A 31 15.17 -9.30 -16.32
N LYS A 32 14.30 -10.28 -16.09
CA LYS A 32 12.87 -10.19 -16.47
C LYS A 32 12.20 -8.96 -15.83
N LEU A 33 12.42 -8.76 -14.52
CA LEU A 33 11.86 -7.62 -13.80
C LEU A 33 12.39 -6.27 -14.35
N GLN A 34 13.69 -6.17 -14.57
CA GLN A 34 14.33 -4.95 -15.08
C GLN A 34 13.92 -4.61 -16.52
N ARG A 35 13.67 -5.62 -17.37
CA ARG A 35 13.15 -5.41 -18.74
C ARG A 35 11.78 -4.73 -18.74
N LEU A 36 11.01 -4.86 -17.66
CA LEU A 36 9.71 -4.18 -17.52
C LEU A 36 9.84 -2.71 -17.12
N PHE A 37 10.95 -2.30 -16.50
CA PHE A 37 11.10 -0.94 -15.95
C PHE A 37 10.91 0.18 -16.98
N PRO A 38 11.54 0.16 -18.17
CA PRO A 38 11.32 1.20 -19.17
C PRO A 38 9.86 1.29 -19.63
N TRP A 39 9.20 0.15 -19.82
CA TRP A 39 7.79 0.08 -20.20
C TRP A 39 6.87 0.63 -19.09
N LEU A 40 7.16 0.30 -17.84
CA LEU A 40 6.42 0.83 -16.71
C LEU A 40 6.58 2.35 -16.58
N ALA A 41 7.78 2.87 -16.79
CA ALA A 41 8.03 4.32 -16.78
C ALA A 41 7.31 5.04 -17.93
N ALA A 42 7.31 4.45 -19.12
CA ALA A 42 6.53 4.96 -20.25
C ALA A 42 5.01 4.93 -19.96
N CYS A 43 4.52 3.86 -19.33
CA CYS A 43 3.12 3.77 -18.88
C CYS A 43 2.75 4.82 -17.82
N VAL A 44 3.69 5.23 -16.94
CA VAL A 44 3.45 6.33 -16.00
C VAL A 44 3.23 7.64 -16.74
N LEU A 45 4.09 7.97 -17.69
CA LEU A 45 3.96 9.19 -18.49
C LEU A 45 2.68 9.19 -19.33
N LEU A 46 2.41 8.10 -20.02
CA LEU A 46 1.17 7.97 -20.81
C LEU A 46 -0.07 8.12 -19.91
N GLY A 47 -0.07 7.48 -18.75
CA GLY A 47 -1.17 7.58 -17.79
C GLY A 47 -1.39 9.00 -17.29
N LEU A 48 -0.32 9.78 -17.06
CA LEU A 48 -0.44 11.19 -16.67
C LEU A 48 -1.05 12.04 -17.78
N VAL A 49 -0.69 11.79 -19.04
CA VAL A 49 -1.28 12.49 -20.20
C VAL A 49 -2.77 12.14 -20.33
N VAL A 50 -3.12 10.85 -20.22
CA VAL A 50 -4.51 10.40 -20.28
C VAL A 50 -5.36 10.99 -19.16
N ILE A 51 -4.87 10.97 -17.93
CA ILE A 51 -5.59 11.57 -16.78
C ILE A 51 -5.85 13.05 -17.05
N MET A 52 -4.86 13.79 -17.52
CA MET A 52 -5.01 15.21 -17.80
C MET A 52 -5.99 15.47 -18.94
N ALA A 53 -5.95 14.67 -20.02
CA ALA A 53 -6.92 14.73 -21.10
C ALA A 53 -8.36 14.48 -20.60
N CYS A 54 -8.56 13.48 -19.73
CA CYS A 54 -9.87 13.25 -19.11
C CYS A 54 -10.32 14.43 -18.25
N THR A 55 -9.43 15.00 -17.45
CA THR A 55 -9.72 16.20 -16.63
C THR A 55 -10.10 17.40 -17.51
N LEU A 56 -9.40 17.59 -18.63
CA LEU A 56 -9.70 18.65 -19.60
C LEU A 56 -11.12 18.49 -20.19
N VAL A 57 -11.49 17.26 -20.58
CA VAL A 57 -12.83 16.97 -21.09
C VAL A 57 -13.89 17.20 -20.01
N GLN A 58 -13.63 16.81 -18.76
CA GLN A 58 -14.55 17.01 -17.65
C GLN A 58 -14.80 18.50 -17.38
N ILE A 59 -13.74 19.33 -17.40
CA ILE A 59 -13.85 20.77 -17.13
C ILE A 59 -14.56 21.50 -18.30
N THR A 60 -14.23 21.13 -19.54
CA THR A 60 -14.76 21.84 -20.73
C THR A 60 -16.10 21.31 -21.22
N GLY A 61 -16.50 20.10 -20.79
CA GLY A 61 -17.69 19.41 -21.28
C GLY A 61 -17.60 18.98 -22.77
N ASN A 62 -16.44 19.12 -23.41
CA ASN A 62 -16.26 18.88 -24.85
C ASN A 62 -15.02 18.03 -25.13
N ALA A 63 -15.22 16.87 -25.77
CA ALA A 63 -14.10 15.97 -26.12
C ALA A 63 -13.13 16.59 -27.14
N ASN A 64 -13.57 17.52 -27.98
CA ASN A 64 -12.68 18.18 -28.95
C ASN A 64 -11.65 19.10 -28.29
N SER A 65 -11.82 19.46 -27.03
CA SER A 65 -10.86 20.28 -26.28
C SER A 65 -9.48 19.61 -26.15
N ILE A 66 -9.41 18.29 -26.28
CA ILE A 66 -8.14 17.53 -26.25
C ILE A 66 -7.19 17.99 -27.38
N TRP A 67 -7.73 18.45 -28.51
CA TRP A 67 -6.95 18.91 -29.66
C TRP A 67 -6.62 20.41 -29.63
N GLN A 68 -7.06 21.14 -28.59
CA GLN A 68 -6.88 22.58 -28.45
C GLN A 68 -5.73 22.88 -27.46
N LEU A 69 -4.58 23.28 -27.97
CA LEU A 69 -3.39 23.54 -27.17
C LEU A 69 -3.59 24.67 -26.15
N ASP A 70 -4.38 25.69 -26.52
CA ASP A 70 -4.76 26.80 -25.64
C ASP A 70 -5.45 26.35 -24.36
N LYS A 71 -6.29 25.31 -24.46
CA LYS A 71 -6.99 24.71 -23.31
C LYS A 71 -6.06 23.96 -22.38
N TRP A 72 -5.08 23.24 -22.96
CA TRP A 72 -4.04 22.58 -22.16
C TRP A 72 -3.19 23.63 -21.41
N LEU A 73 -2.78 24.68 -22.10
CA LEU A 73 -1.99 25.75 -21.49
C LEU A 73 -2.78 26.43 -20.37
N SER A 74 -4.03 26.81 -20.58
CA SER A 74 -4.84 27.45 -19.54
C SER A 74 -5.00 26.58 -18.29
N ILE A 75 -5.26 25.29 -18.43
CA ILE A 75 -5.34 24.41 -17.26
C ILE A 75 -4.01 24.34 -16.52
N VAL A 76 -2.92 24.23 -17.26
CA VAL A 76 -1.59 24.11 -16.69
C VAL A 76 -1.16 25.40 -15.96
N THR A 77 -1.44 26.58 -16.53
CA THR A 77 -1.06 27.87 -15.93
C THR A 77 -2.00 28.32 -14.84
N ASP A 78 -3.31 28.16 -15.06
CA ASP A 78 -4.33 28.82 -14.27
C ASP A 78 -4.89 27.92 -13.15
N THR A 79 -4.57 26.61 -13.19
CA THR A 79 -5.07 25.68 -12.16
C THR A 79 -3.95 25.05 -11.34
N ARG A 80 -4.20 24.88 -10.05
CA ARG A 80 -3.30 24.14 -9.15
C ARG A 80 -3.15 22.69 -9.59
N ALA A 81 -4.19 22.05 -10.06
CA ALA A 81 -4.16 20.69 -10.56
C ALA A 81 -3.20 20.54 -11.74
N GLY A 82 -3.20 21.50 -12.68
CA GLY A 82 -2.27 21.54 -13.80
C GLY A 82 -0.82 21.77 -13.39
N GLN A 83 -0.56 22.64 -12.41
CA GLN A 83 0.80 22.86 -11.87
C GLN A 83 1.36 21.59 -11.21
N ILE A 84 0.54 20.88 -10.43
CA ILE A 84 0.92 19.59 -9.83
C ILE A 84 1.14 18.54 -10.91
N TRP A 85 0.33 18.54 -11.96
CA TRP A 85 0.50 17.62 -13.09
C TRP A 85 1.83 17.82 -13.80
N ILE A 86 2.24 19.09 -14.09
CA ILE A 86 3.58 19.37 -14.66
C ILE A 86 4.67 18.82 -13.74
N LEU A 87 4.60 19.08 -12.44
CA LEU A 87 5.59 18.59 -11.50
C LEU A 87 5.70 17.06 -11.55
N ARG A 88 4.58 16.35 -11.65
CA ARG A 88 4.54 14.89 -11.81
C ARG A 88 5.14 14.44 -13.13
N ILE A 89 4.90 15.15 -14.23
CA ILE A 89 5.53 14.87 -15.55
C ILE A 89 7.05 15.03 -15.46
N VAL A 90 7.54 16.13 -14.89
CA VAL A 90 8.99 16.38 -14.73
C VAL A 90 9.66 15.27 -13.93
N PHE A 91 9.09 14.90 -12.79
CA PHE A 91 9.61 13.78 -11.98
C PHE A 91 9.53 12.44 -12.70
N SER A 92 8.50 12.21 -13.51
CA SER A 92 8.35 10.96 -14.26
C SER A 92 9.31 10.88 -15.45
N ILE A 93 9.65 12.02 -16.09
CA ILE A 93 10.70 12.09 -17.11
C ILE A 93 12.06 11.82 -16.48
N LEU A 94 12.36 12.44 -15.33
CA LEU A 94 13.57 12.17 -14.58
C LEU A 94 13.71 10.68 -14.25
N LEU A 95 12.63 10.06 -13.75
CA LEU A 95 12.56 8.63 -13.47
C LEU A 95 12.83 7.78 -14.71
N LEU A 96 12.24 8.13 -15.86
CA LEU A 96 12.48 7.41 -17.12
C LEU A 96 13.96 7.51 -17.54
N ILE A 97 14.57 8.69 -17.45
CA ILE A 97 15.99 8.89 -17.76
C ILE A 97 16.87 8.01 -16.85
N LEU A 98 16.60 8.01 -15.55
CA LEU A 98 17.34 7.19 -14.57
C LEU A 98 17.18 5.69 -14.84
N ILE A 99 15.99 5.23 -15.21
CA ILE A 99 15.73 3.84 -15.57
C ILE A 99 16.46 3.43 -16.84
N LEU A 100 16.47 4.29 -17.87
CA LEU A 100 17.20 4.03 -19.10
C LEU A 100 18.72 4.01 -18.85
N TYR A 101 19.21 4.85 -17.96
CA TYR A 101 20.60 4.83 -17.51
C TYR A 101 20.93 3.55 -16.74
N LEU A 102 20.06 3.13 -15.80
CA LEU A 102 20.19 1.86 -15.06
C LEU A 102 20.23 0.64 -16.02
N HIS A 103 19.43 0.68 -17.08
CA HIS A 103 19.38 -0.42 -18.06
C HIS A 103 20.68 -0.57 -18.87
N LYS A 104 21.43 0.53 -19.06
CA LYS A 104 22.69 0.54 -19.81
C LYS A 104 23.94 0.31 -18.95
N THR A 105 23.86 0.58 -17.66
CA THR A 105 25.01 0.58 -16.75
C THR A 105 25.03 -0.67 -15.87
N SER A 106 26.14 -0.92 -15.20
CA SER A 106 26.24 -2.02 -14.24
C SER A 106 25.20 -1.87 -13.11
N LYS A 107 24.47 -2.92 -12.85
CA LYS A 107 23.47 -3.03 -11.76
C LYS A 107 24.14 -2.69 -10.43
N SER A 108 23.71 -1.59 -9.80
CA SER A 108 24.25 -1.09 -8.54
C SER A 108 23.14 -0.73 -7.59
N ILE A 109 23.28 -1.11 -6.33
CA ILE A 109 22.33 -0.77 -5.25
C ILE A 109 22.09 0.74 -5.16
N TRP A 110 23.09 1.57 -5.44
CA TRP A 110 22.95 3.02 -5.47
C TRP A 110 21.96 3.49 -6.53
N LEU A 111 21.99 2.90 -7.72
CA LEU A 111 21.06 3.25 -8.80
C LEU A 111 19.63 2.82 -8.46
N TYR A 112 19.43 1.66 -7.82
CA TYR A 112 18.11 1.27 -7.34
C TYR A 112 17.56 2.22 -6.27
N ASN A 113 18.41 2.69 -5.34
CA ASN A 113 18.01 3.70 -4.36
C ASN A 113 17.58 5.02 -5.03
N ILE A 114 18.36 5.52 -5.99
CA ILE A 114 18.02 6.74 -6.72
C ILE A 114 16.74 6.57 -7.53
N CYS A 115 16.57 5.44 -8.20
CA CYS A 115 15.33 5.13 -8.93
C CYS A 115 14.11 5.00 -7.98
N ALA A 116 14.28 4.42 -6.79
CA ALA A 116 13.22 4.34 -5.79
C ALA A 116 12.79 5.73 -5.30
N ILE A 117 13.76 6.60 -4.97
CA ILE A 117 13.49 7.99 -4.59
C ILE A 117 12.78 8.72 -5.75
N ALA A 118 13.31 8.62 -6.98
CA ALA A 118 12.70 9.25 -8.15
C ALA A 118 11.27 8.74 -8.42
N ALA A 119 10.98 7.45 -8.16
CA ALA A 119 9.65 6.88 -8.28
C ALA A 119 8.70 7.34 -7.16
N ALA A 120 9.21 7.68 -5.98
CA ALA A 120 8.39 8.23 -4.90
C ALA A 120 7.96 9.68 -5.17
N LEU A 121 8.76 10.50 -5.86
CA LEU A 121 8.49 11.92 -6.09
C LEU A 121 7.15 12.19 -6.80
N PRO A 122 6.80 11.55 -7.94
CA PRO A 122 5.51 11.77 -8.59
C PRO A 122 4.32 11.23 -7.76
N LEU A 123 4.53 10.28 -6.85
CA LEU A 123 3.52 9.83 -5.91
C LEU A 123 3.27 10.89 -4.85
N ILE A 124 4.32 11.43 -4.24
CA ILE A 124 4.25 12.53 -3.26
C ILE A 124 3.61 13.77 -3.91
N ALA A 125 4.06 14.15 -5.10
CA ALA A 125 3.47 15.27 -5.83
C ALA A 125 1.96 15.07 -6.09
N GLY A 126 1.54 13.83 -6.38
CA GLY A 126 0.13 13.48 -6.57
C GLY A 126 -0.73 13.69 -5.33
N THR A 127 -0.17 13.62 -4.11
CA THR A 127 -0.94 13.82 -2.88
C THR A 127 -1.42 15.27 -2.72
N PHE A 128 -0.70 16.24 -3.28
CA PHE A 128 -1.10 17.65 -3.27
C PHE A 128 -2.34 17.95 -4.13
N ALA A 129 -2.73 17.03 -5.01
CA ALA A 129 -3.95 17.15 -5.83
C ALA A 129 -5.19 16.53 -5.15
N SER A 130 -5.06 15.93 -3.95
CA SER A 130 -6.20 15.34 -3.24
C SER A 130 -7.12 16.44 -2.65
N HIS A 131 -8.43 16.18 -2.63
CA HIS A 131 -9.41 17.10 -2.07
C HIS A 131 -9.12 17.47 -0.60
N THR A 132 -8.71 16.50 0.21
CA THR A 132 -8.37 16.71 1.63
C THR A 132 -7.21 17.67 1.83
N VAL A 133 -6.21 17.63 0.94
CA VAL A 133 -5.02 18.50 0.99
C VAL A 133 -5.31 19.87 0.38
N LEU A 134 -6.22 19.94 -0.60
CA LEU A 134 -6.59 21.21 -1.24
C LEU A 134 -7.30 22.18 -0.28
N GLU A 135 -8.07 21.67 0.66
CA GLU A 135 -8.80 22.49 1.63
C GLU A 135 -7.93 22.99 2.77
N ALA A 136 -7.02 22.17 3.25
CA ALA A 136 -6.10 22.54 4.33
C ALA A 136 -4.70 22.02 4.02
N LEU A 137 -3.85 22.89 3.46
CA LEU A 137 -2.41 22.63 3.27
C LEU A 137 -1.68 22.70 4.62
N THR A 138 -2.03 21.79 5.52
CA THR A 138 -1.32 21.66 6.79
C THR A 138 -0.36 20.47 6.72
N PHE A 139 0.72 20.53 7.47
CA PHE A 139 1.66 19.44 7.57
C PHE A 139 0.98 18.14 8.06
N THR A 140 -0.02 18.29 8.93
CA THR A 140 -0.80 17.19 9.49
C THR A 140 -1.70 16.47 8.49
N THR A 141 -2.11 17.12 7.39
CA THR A 141 -2.92 16.49 6.32
C THR A 141 -2.03 15.90 5.22
N VAL A 142 -1.01 16.64 4.79
CA VAL A 142 -0.14 16.24 3.66
C VAL A 142 0.75 15.06 4.02
N LEU A 143 1.42 15.11 5.17
CA LEU A 143 2.44 14.13 5.54
C LEU A 143 1.89 12.71 5.71
N PRO A 144 0.81 12.47 6.48
CA PRO A 144 0.25 11.13 6.61
C PRO A 144 -0.21 10.55 5.26
N TYR A 145 -0.80 11.39 4.40
CA TYR A 145 -1.25 10.95 3.08
C TYR A 145 -0.08 10.60 2.17
N ALA A 146 0.97 11.41 2.13
CA ALA A 146 2.18 11.14 1.34
C ALA A 146 2.87 9.86 1.82
N ILE A 147 3.04 9.69 3.13
CA ILE A 147 3.62 8.47 3.73
C ILE A 147 2.75 7.26 3.35
N HIS A 148 1.44 7.34 3.52
CA HIS A 148 0.50 6.26 3.18
C HIS A 148 0.66 5.79 1.74
N VAL A 149 0.65 6.72 0.78
CA VAL A 149 0.74 6.41 -0.65
C VAL A 149 2.11 5.82 -1.02
N VAL A 150 3.20 6.38 -0.48
CA VAL A 150 4.57 5.88 -0.74
C VAL A 150 4.75 4.47 -0.18
N LEU A 151 4.35 4.24 1.08
CA LEU A 151 4.47 2.93 1.72
C LEU A 151 3.57 1.87 1.05
N ALA A 152 2.35 2.25 0.65
CA ALA A 152 1.48 1.39 -0.17
C ALA A 152 2.15 1.05 -1.51
N GLY A 153 2.84 2.02 -2.13
CA GLY A 153 3.63 1.81 -3.34
C GLY A 153 4.80 0.84 -3.13
N VAL A 154 5.50 0.94 -2.00
CA VAL A 154 6.58 0.00 -1.64
C VAL A 154 6.03 -1.42 -1.51
N TRP A 155 4.96 -1.60 -0.73
CA TRP A 155 4.39 -2.92 -0.49
C TRP A 155 3.78 -3.53 -1.75
N LEU A 156 2.79 -2.87 -2.36
CA LEU A 156 2.10 -3.38 -3.56
C LEU A 156 3.05 -3.54 -4.74
N GLY A 157 3.97 -2.60 -4.89
CA GLY A 157 4.91 -2.59 -6.01
C GLY A 157 6.03 -3.62 -5.91
N ALA A 158 6.31 -4.16 -4.72
CA ALA A 158 7.26 -5.24 -4.52
C ALA A 158 6.69 -6.62 -4.92
N LEU A 159 5.37 -6.80 -4.90
CA LEU A 159 4.72 -8.09 -5.17
C LEU A 159 5.05 -8.68 -6.55
N PRO A 160 5.14 -7.93 -7.67
CA PRO A 160 5.58 -8.49 -8.95
C PRO A 160 6.99 -9.08 -8.90
N GLY A 161 7.94 -8.41 -8.25
CA GLY A 161 9.30 -8.92 -8.06
C GLY A 161 9.31 -10.19 -7.21
N PHE A 162 8.52 -10.21 -6.15
CA PHE A 162 8.32 -11.36 -5.29
C PHE A 162 7.71 -12.56 -6.05
N LEU A 163 6.69 -12.32 -6.89
CA LEU A 163 6.10 -13.33 -7.76
C LEU A 163 7.13 -13.91 -8.72
N LEU A 164 7.88 -13.07 -9.43
CA LEU A 164 8.90 -13.53 -10.37
C LEU A 164 9.94 -14.41 -9.68
N LEU A 165 10.41 -14.01 -8.49
CA LEU A 165 11.34 -14.82 -7.69
C LEU A 165 10.77 -16.22 -7.38
N VAL A 166 9.53 -16.29 -6.88
CA VAL A 166 8.90 -17.57 -6.47
C VAL A 166 8.54 -18.45 -7.68
N TYR A 167 8.21 -17.85 -8.83
CA TYR A 167 7.84 -18.62 -10.02
C TYR A 167 9.04 -19.14 -10.80
N GLU A 168 10.15 -18.41 -10.85
CA GLU A 168 11.32 -18.82 -11.62
C GLU A 168 12.05 -20.03 -11.02
N GLU A 169 12.02 -20.15 -9.72
CA GLU A 169 12.61 -21.31 -9.04
C GLU A 169 11.95 -22.65 -9.40
N LYS A 170 10.85 -22.64 -10.18
CA LYS A 170 10.25 -23.86 -10.75
C LYS A 170 11.10 -24.52 -11.84
N GLU A 171 11.81 -23.72 -12.64
CA GLU A 171 12.62 -24.23 -13.74
C GLU A 171 13.92 -24.89 -13.27
N SER A 172 14.38 -24.54 -12.05
CA SER A 172 15.66 -25.01 -11.47
C SER A 172 15.54 -26.31 -10.66
N ILE A 173 14.47 -27.08 -10.79
CA ILE A 173 14.15 -28.26 -9.93
C ILE A 173 15.27 -29.34 -9.91
N SER A 174 16.24 -29.27 -10.78
CA SER A 174 17.27 -30.33 -10.88
C SER A 174 18.57 -30.08 -10.09
N LEU A 175 18.84 -28.88 -9.55
CA LEU A 175 20.15 -28.57 -8.96
C LEU A 175 20.06 -27.68 -7.69
N LYS A 176 20.44 -28.28 -6.56
CA LYS A 176 21.08 -27.71 -5.36
C LYS A 176 20.22 -27.23 -4.18
N VAL A 177 20.54 -27.85 -3.03
CA VAL A 177 20.19 -27.46 -1.65
C VAL A 177 20.54 -25.97 -1.33
N SER A 178 21.52 -25.39 -2.02
CA SER A 178 21.98 -24.02 -1.88
C SER A 178 20.92 -22.95 -2.28
N GLU A 179 20.09 -23.20 -3.28
CA GLU A 179 19.12 -22.23 -3.80
C GLU A 179 17.91 -22.02 -2.85
N ASN A 180 17.52 -23.05 -2.11
CA ASN A 180 16.45 -22.95 -1.11
C ASN A 180 16.82 -21.99 0.03
N SER A 181 18.12 -21.90 0.38
CA SER A 181 18.61 -21.00 1.42
C SER A 181 18.54 -19.52 0.97
N GLU A 182 18.86 -19.24 -0.29
CA GLU A 182 18.79 -17.87 -0.83
C GLU A 182 17.36 -17.36 -0.90
N LEU A 183 16.41 -18.17 -1.41
CA LEU A 183 15.00 -17.84 -1.42
C LEU A 183 14.49 -17.50 -0.02
N SER A 184 14.78 -18.37 0.95
CA SER A 184 14.32 -18.17 2.33
C SER A 184 14.93 -16.93 2.97
N LEU A 185 16.18 -16.57 2.66
CA LEU A 185 16.85 -15.36 3.14
C LEU A 185 16.19 -14.10 2.55
N ILE A 186 15.95 -14.05 1.24
CA ILE A 186 15.30 -12.93 0.59
C ILE A 186 13.87 -12.75 1.14
N LEU A 187 13.10 -13.84 1.23
CA LEU A 187 11.72 -13.80 1.74
C LEU A 187 11.66 -13.40 3.22
N GLY A 188 12.59 -13.92 4.03
CA GLY A 188 12.70 -13.55 5.45
C GLY A 188 13.01 -12.07 5.64
N SER A 189 13.99 -11.56 4.91
CA SER A 189 14.37 -10.15 4.94
C SER A 189 13.25 -9.24 4.44
N PHE A 190 12.62 -9.59 3.32
CA PHE A 190 11.47 -8.87 2.80
C PHE A 190 10.32 -8.83 3.82
N SER A 191 9.97 -9.97 4.39
CA SER A 191 8.91 -10.06 5.40
C SER A 191 9.20 -9.22 6.64
N SER A 192 10.47 -9.14 7.08
CA SER A 192 10.87 -8.33 8.24
C SER A 192 10.73 -6.83 8.00
N VAL A 193 11.00 -6.37 6.77
CA VAL A 193 10.87 -4.97 6.36
C VAL A 193 9.39 -4.60 6.10
N ILE A 194 8.62 -5.50 5.48
CA ILE A 194 7.23 -5.22 5.11
C ILE A 194 6.32 -5.16 6.34
N PHE A 195 6.60 -5.90 7.40
CA PHE A 195 5.76 -5.89 8.59
C PHE A 195 5.60 -4.49 9.24
N PRO A 196 6.69 -3.75 9.57
CA PRO A 196 6.54 -2.38 10.06
C PRO A 196 5.95 -1.42 9.02
N ILE A 197 6.21 -1.63 7.72
CA ILE A 197 5.60 -0.84 6.65
C ILE A 197 4.08 -1.01 6.66
N MET A 198 3.57 -2.22 6.80
CA MET A 198 2.13 -2.50 6.87
C MET A 198 1.48 -1.83 8.10
N LEU A 199 2.16 -1.85 9.24
CA LEU A 199 1.68 -1.15 10.43
C LEU A 199 1.56 0.36 10.18
N LEU A 200 2.57 0.96 9.57
CA LEU A 200 2.56 2.38 9.20
C LEU A 200 1.49 2.71 8.14
N ILE A 201 1.24 1.83 7.17
CA ILE A 201 0.14 1.98 6.21
C ILE A 201 -1.20 2.03 6.93
N ILE A 202 -1.42 1.15 7.91
CA ILE A 202 -2.66 1.13 8.71
C ILE A 202 -2.79 2.41 9.52
N LEU A 203 -1.75 2.79 10.26
CA LEU A 203 -1.76 3.99 11.10
C LEU A 203 -2.02 5.26 10.27
N THR A 204 -1.29 5.43 9.17
CA THR A 204 -1.50 6.58 8.27
C THR A 204 -2.86 6.54 7.60
N GLY A 205 -3.37 5.35 7.26
CA GLY A 205 -4.71 5.17 6.71
C GLY A 205 -5.81 5.58 7.68
N VAL A 206 -5.66 5.30 8.96
CA VAL A 206 -6.59 5.76 10.01
C VAL A 206 -6.58 7.29 10.09
N VAL A 207 -5.40 7.92 10.14
CA VAL A 207 -5.28 9.39 10.18
C VAL A 207 -5.91 10.05 8.94
N VAL A 208 -5.64 9.52 7.74
CA VAL A 208 -6.24 10.01 6.50
C VAL A 208 -7.75 9.84 6.50
N SER A 209 -8.25 8.71 6.99
CA SER A 209 -9.70 8.46 7.09
C SER A 209 -10.36 9.41 8.08
N ASP A 210 -9.74 9.69 9.22
CA ASP A 210 -10.26 10.63 10.21
C ASP A 210 -10.48 12.03 9.64
N HIS A 211 -9.53 12.53 8.86
CA HIS A 211 -9.67 13.81 8.15
C HIS A 211 -10.81 13.83 7.13
N ILE A 212 -11.15 12.67 6.53
CA ILE A 212 -12.24 12.56 5.54
C ILE A 212 -13.60 12.46 6.23
N PHE A 213 -13.66 11.74 7.34
CA PHE A 213 -14.90 11.54 8.10
C PHE A 213 -15.22 12.73 9.03
N ASN A 214 -14.23 13.50 9.42
CA ASN A 214 -14.37 14.65 10.33
C ASN A 214 -15.21 14.31 11.57
N GLY A 215 -14.97 13.14 12.16
CA GLY A 215 -15.71 12.65 13.33
C GLY A 215 -17.02 11.90 13.04
N TYR A 216 -17.53 11.90 11.80
CA TYR A 216 -18.79 11.23 11.42
C TYR A 216 -18.56 9.77 11.00
N TYR A 217 -17.97 8.94 11.88
CA TYR A 217 -17.61 7.55 11.55
C TYR A 217 -18.80 6.65 11.20
N ALA A 218 -19.98 7.00 11.62
CA ALA A 218 -21.17 6.25 11.25
C ALA A 218 -21.46 6.32 9.74
N ALA A 219 -20.87 7.29 9.01
CA ALA A 219 -20.88 7.31 7.56
C ALA A 219 -20.16 6.11 6.90
N LEU A 220 -19.38 5.34 7.64
CA LEU A 220 -18.83 4.04 7.19
C LEU A 220 -19.94 3.06 6.77
N ILE A 221 -21.11 3.14 7.40
CA ILE A 221 -22.26 2.25 7.12
C ILE A 221 -23.28 2.95 6.23
N ALA A 222 -23.43 4.29 6.37
CA ALA A 222 -24.49 5.05 5.75
C ALA A 222 -24.20 5.55 4.32
N THR A 223 -22.93 5.56 3.89
CA THR A 223 -22.56 6.16 2.62
C THR A 223 -21.88 5.18 1.67
N PRO A 224 -22.00 5.38 0.34
CA PRO A 224 -21.25 4.59 -0.63
C PRO A 224 -19.73 4.68 -0.43
N TYR A 225 -19.22 5.86 -0.03
CA TYR A 225 -17.82 6.05 0.35
C TYR A 225 -17.43 5.14 1.51
N GLY A 226 -18.25 5.09 2.55
CA GLY A 226 -18.04 4.24 3.72
C GLY A 226 -18.04 2.76 3.36
N TRP A 227 -18.92 2.30 2.47
CA TRP A 227 -18.93 0.92 2.00
C TRP A 227 -17.68 0.54 1.23
N LEU A 228 -17.18 1.41 0.36
CA LEU A 228 -15.92 1.20 -0.36
C LEU A 228 -14.74 1.14 0.62
N LEU A 229 -14.68 2.03 1.60
CA LEU A 229 -13.62 2.04 2.61
C LEU A 229 -13.69 0.78 3.50
N SER A 230 -14.89 0.39 3.97
CA SER A 230 -15.11 -0.82 4.75
C SER A 230 -14.71 -2.07 3.98
N SER A 231 -15.06 -2.15 2.70
CA SER A 231 -14.64 -3.24 1.80
C SER A 231 -13.13 -3.28 1.63
N LYS A 232 -12.46 -2.12 1.52
CA LYS A 232 -10.99 -2.00 1.45
C LYS A 232 -10.33 -2.49 2.74
N ILE A 233 -10.86 -2.11 3.91
CA ILE A 233 -10.35 -2.54 5.21
C ILE A 233 -10.53 -4.05 5.38
N PHE A 234 -11.68 -4.59 5.01
CA PHE A 234 -11.97 -6.03 5.07
C PHE A 234 -11.02 -6.82 4.16
N LEU A 235 -10.82 -6.37 2.92
CA LEU A 235 -9.91 -7.02 1.97
C LEU A 235 -8.46 -6.96 2.45
N LEU A 236 -8.01 -5.82 2.99
CA LEU A 236 -6.70 -5.68 3.59
C LEU A 236 -6.51 -6.65 4.75
N SER A 237 -7.53 -6.83 5.60
CA SER A 237 -7.48 -7.79 6.71
C SER A 237 -7.29 -9.23 6.21
N ILE A 238 -7.96 -9.62 5.13
CA ILE A 238 -7.76 -10.93 4.49
C ILE A 238 -6.32 -11.08 3.98
N ILE A 239 -5.79 -10.08 3.28
CA ILE A 239 -4.41 -10.10 2.77
C ILE A 239 -3.41 -10.25 3.93
N LEU A 240 -3.60 -9.52 5.03
CA LEU A 240 -2.75 -9.61 6.22
C LEU A 240 -2.80 -11.01 6.86
N LEU A 241 -3.97 -11.64 6.91
CA LEU A 241 -4.11 -13.02 7.42
C LEU A 241 -3.37 -14.01 6.53
N ILE A 242 -3.46 -13.86 5.20
CA ILE A 242 -2.72 -14.69 4.24
C ILE A 242 -1.21 -14.48 4.42
N ALA A 243 -0.74 -13.23 4.45
CA ALA A 243 0.67 -12.89 4.65
C ALA A 243 1.21 -13.43 5.99
N ALA A 244 0.42 -13.34 7.07
CA ALA A 244 0.77 -13.90 8.36
C ALA A 244 0.92 -15.43 8.30
N ARG A 245 0.03 -16.11 7.57
CA ARG A 245 0.07 -17.55 7.37
C ARG A 245 1.29 -17.98 6.53
N VAL A 246 1.56 -17.28 5.45
CA VAL A 246 2.75 -17.49 4.63
C VAL A 246 4.02 -17.39 5.49
N ARG A 247 4.10 -16.37 6.33
CA ARG A 247 5.25 -16.15 7.21
C ARG A 247 5.39 -17.19 8.31
N SER A 248 4.29 -17.65 8.91
CA SER A 248 4.33 -18.55 10.08
C SER A 248 4.45 -20.04 9.70
N GLU A 249 3.90 -20.45 8.57
CA GLU A 249 3.85 -21.86 8.17
C GLU A 249 4.81 -22.20 7.04
N TRP A 250 4.81 -21.40 5.97
CA TRP A 250 5.51 -21.76 4.73
C TRP A 250 6.97 -21.31 4.69
N LEU A 251 7.29 -20.15 5.25
CA LEU A 251 8.67 -19.66 5.27
C LEU A 251 9.60 -20.51 6.15
N PRO A 252 9.23 -20.92 7.37
CA PRO A 252 10.04 -21.83 8.18
C PRO A 252 10.15 -23.23 7.56
N ALA A 253 9.13 -23.68 6.84
CA ALA A 253 9.15 -24.99 6.18
C ALA A 253 10.25 -25.10 5.09
N LEU A 254 10.62 -23.97 4.46
CA LEU A 254 11.72 -23.92 3.49
C LEU A 254 13.11 -24.05 4.14
N ASN A 255 13.25 -23.66 5.42
CA ASN A 255 14.53 -23.68 6.14
C ASN A 255 14.85 -25.02 6.79
N HIS A 256 13.87 -25.89 7.01
CA HIS A 256 14.12 -27.21 7.58
C HIS A 256 14.51 -28.19 6.47
N ASN A 257 15.64 -28.91 6.69
CA ASN A 257 16.13 -30.05 5.87
C ASN A 257 15.13 -31.25 5.94
N LYS A 258 13.86 -31.02 5.61
CA LYS A 258 12.86 -32.08 5.47
C LYS A 258 12.99 -32.76 4.12
N GLN A 259 12.50 -34.00 4.03
CA GLN A 259 12.58 -34.84 2.85
C GLN A 259 12.11 -34.08 1.58
N MET A 260 12.71 -34.37 0.45
CA MET A 260 12.53 -33.66 -0.83
C MET A 260 11.07 -33.52 -1.28
N SER A 261 10.18 -34.45 -0.88
CA SER A 261 8.73 -34.42 -1.15
C SER A 261 8.01 -33.27 -0.40
N ASP A 262 8.39 -33.02 0.87
CA ASP A 262 7.74 -32.00 1.69
C ASP A 262 8.13 -30.57 1.24
N ASN A 263 9.32 -30.42 0.67
CA ASN A 263 9.78 -29.15 0.12
C ASN A 263 9.05 -28.76 -1.17
N LEU A 264 8.72 -29.72 -2.04
CA LEU A 264 7.98 -29.46 -3.28
C LEU A 264 6.56 -28.98 -3.01
N THR A 265 5.85 -29.65 -2.10
CA THR A 265 4.49 -29.26 -1.69
C THR A 265 4.47 -27.89 -1.01
N SER A 266 5.48 -27.58 -0.20
CA SER A 266 5.62 -26.28 0.47
C SER A 266 5.85 -25.13 -0.52
N LYS A 267 6.70 -25.34 -1.54
CA LYS A 267 6.93 -24.35 -2.61
C LYS A 267 5.69 -24.12 -3.48
N GLU A 268 4.98 -25.17 -3.82
CA GLU A 268 3.75 -25.06 -4.61
C GLU A 268 2.66 -24.31 -3.86
N ASN A 269 2.49 -24.57 -2.58
CA ASN A 269 1.58 -23.84 -1.72
C ASN A 269 2.01 -22.38 -1.55
N LEU A 270 3.28 -22.08 -1.32
CA LEU A 270 3.81 -20.72 -1.27
C LEU A 270 3.45 -19.94 -2.54
N ARG A 271 3.71 -20.51 -3.71
CA ARG A 271 3.38 -19.91 -5.01
C ARG A 271 1.90 -19.59 -5.15
N LYS A 272 1.04 -20.56 -4.79
CA LYS A 272 -0.42 -20.38 -4.84
C LYS A 272 -0.86 -19.22 -3.94
N TRP A 273 -0.40 -19.18 -2.70
CA TRP A 273 -0.80 -18.15 -1.75
C TRP A 273 -0.27 -16.76 -2.11
N VAL A 274 0.97 -16.66 -2.58
CA VAL A 274 1.53 -15.39 -3.08
C VAL A 274 0.78 -14.90 -4.32
N GLY A 275 0.37 -15.81 -5.22
CA GLY A 275 -0.46 -15.48 -6.36
C GLY A 275 -1.84 -14.94 -5.95
N ILE A 276 -2.47 -15.56 -4.94
CA ILE A 276 -3.74 -15.08 -4.36
C ILE A 276 -3.54 -13.71 -3.71
N GLU A 277 -2.49 -13.52 -2.93
CA GLU A 277 -2.16 -12.23 -2.30
C GLU A 277 -2.02 -11.12 -3.35
N PHE A 278 -1.31 -11.40 -4.44
CA PHE A 278 -1.16 -10.44 -5.54
C PHE A 278 -2.49 -10.10 -6.21
N LEU A 279 -3.35 -11.09 -6.48
CA LEU A 279 -4.68 -10.85 -7.04
C LEU A 279 -5.54 -9.98 -6.12
N LEU A 280 -5.56 -10.29 -4.81
CA LEU A 280 -6.29 -9.51 -3.82
C LEU A 280 -5.73 -8.08 -3.70
N ALA A 281 -4.40 -7.92 -3.82
CA ALA A 281 -3.75 -6.62 -3.84
C ALA A 281 -4.15 -5.78 -5.06
N LEU A 282 -4.36 -6.39 -6.23
CA LEU A 282 -4.89 -5.70 -7.41
C LEU A 282 -6.35 -5.26 -7.19
N ILE A 283 -7.17 -6.11 -6.57
CA ILE A 283 -8.55 -5.74 -6.21
C ILE A 283 -8.55 -4.60 -5.18
N LEU A 284 -7.64 -4.64 -4.19
CA LEU A 284 -7.46 -3.56 -3.23
C LEU A 284 -7.10 -2.23 -3.90
N LEU A 285 -6.23 -2.27 -4.91
CA LEU A 285 -5.85 -1.09 -5.70
C LEU A 285 -7.04 -0.55 -6.50
N LEU A 286 -7.86 -1.44 -7.07
CA LEU A 286 -9.10 -1.05 -7.76
C LEU A 286 -10.08 -0.35 -6.79
N LEU A 287 -10.30 -0.92 -5.61
CA LEU A 287 -11.15 -0.29 -4.57
C LEU A 287 -10.58 1.07 -4.13
N ALA A 288 -9.26 1.19 -4.01
CA ALA A 288 -8.62 2.46 -3.68
C ALA A 288 -8.83 3.52 -4.79
N THR A 289 -8.80 3.14 -6.07
CA THR A 289 -9.07 4.07 -7.18
C THR A 289 -10.54 4.47 -7.24
N LEU A 290 -11.47 3.56 -6.98
CA LEU A 290 -12.90 3.88 -6.86
C LEU A 290 -13.17 4.84 -5.70
N LEU A 291 -12.52 4.61 -4.57
CA LEU A 291 -12.65 5.45 -3.38
C LEU A 291 -12.17 6.89 -3.64
N THR A 292 -11.03 7.06 -4.33
CA THR A 292 -10.49 8.39 -4.67
C THR A 292 -11.36 9.18 -5.64
N ASN A 293 -12.22 8.50 -6.43
CA ASN A 293 -13.16 9.13 -7.36
C ASN A 293 -14.58 9.29 -6.78
N SER A 294 -14.82 8.81 -5.55
CA SER A 294 -16.10 8.98 -4.87
C SER A 294 -16.12 10.28 -4.04
N VAL A 295 -17.31 10.83 -3.86
CA VAL A 295 -17.51 12.07 -3.06
C VAL A 295 -17.15 11.78 -1.60
N PRO A 296 -16.22 12.56 -0.98
CA PRO A 296 -15.87 12.40 0.43
C PRO A 296 -17.07 12.64 1.35
N VAL A 297 -17.08 11.98 2.50
CA VAL A 297 -18.17 12.06 3.46
C VAL A 297 -18.44 13.49 3.94
N LYS A 298 -17.39 14.27 4.15
CA LYS A 298 -17.48 15.67 4.60
C LYS A 298 -18.23 16.60 3.62
N ASP A 299 -18.29 16.22 2.33
CA ASP A 299 -18.95 16.98 1.27
C ASP A 299 -20.41 16.51 1.05
N LEU A 300 -20.84 15.48 1.79
CA LEU A 300 -22.20 14.96 1.75
C LEU A 300 -23.06 15.63 2.82
N ASN A 301 -24.15 16.28 2.40
CA ASN A 301 -25.20 16.70 3.33
C ASN A 301 -25.99 15.46 3.80
N ILE A 302 -25.58 14.91 4.93
CA ILE A 302 -26.30 13.80 5.58
C ILE A 302 -27.42 14.41 6.41
N GLU A 303 -28.55 14.72 5.77
CA GLU A 303 -29.71 15.34 6.43
C GLU A 303 -30.43 14.34 7.36
N GLU A 304 -30.45 13.05 7.00
CA GLU A 304 -31.08 12.00 7.79
C GLU A 304 -30.07 10.90 8.12
N TRP A 305 -29.82 10.72 9.41
CA TRP A 305 -28.97 9.68 9.92
C TRP A 305 -29.79 8.38 10.11
N PRO A 306 -29.46 7.26 9.40
CA PRO A 306 -30.29 6.07 9.42
C PRO A 306 -30.20 5.24 10.72
N LEU A 307 -29.30 5.60 11.63
CA LEU A 307 -29.06 4.84 12.87
C LEU A 307 -29.41 5.69 14.10
N PRO A 308 -29.90 5.05 15.19
CA PRO A 308 -30.30 5.75 16.41
C PRO A 308 -29.13 6.29 17.26
N PHE A 309 -27.88 6.04 16.86
CA PHE A 309 -26.68 6.45 17.56
C PHE A 309 -25.70 7.14 16.61
N ARG A 310 -24.95 8.09 17.13
CA ARG A 310 -23.91 8.82 16.42
C ARG A 310 -22.54 8.48 17.02
N PHE A 311 -21.68 7.82 16.27
CA PHE A 311 -20.31 7.60 16.67
C PHE A 311 -19.48 8.87 16.37
N SER A 312 -19.56 9.87 17.22
CA SER A 312 -18.81 11.11 17.05
C SER A 312 -18.18 11.56 18.36
N ILE A 313 -16.87 11.47 18.43
CA ILE A 313 -16.10 12.00 19.57
C ILE A 313 -16.24 13.53 19.64
N ALA A 314 -16.23 14.20 18.51
CA ALA A 314 -16.26 15.68 18.44
C ALA A 314 -17.54 16.28 19.01
N THR A 315 -18.71 15.65 18.81
CA THR A 315 -20.00 16.15 19.29
C THR A 315 -20.27 15.80 20.74
N THR A 316 -19.62 14.77 21.27
CA THR A 316 -19.89 14.25 22.62
C THR A 316 -18.77 14.55 23.62
N TRP A 317 -17.60 15.05 23.17
CA TRP A 317 -16.42 15.30 24.01
C TRP A 317 -16.69 16.22 25.20
N ASN A 318 -17.57 17.20 25.00
CA ASN A 318 -17.93 18.19 26.04
C ASN A 318 -19.00 17.69 27.02
N LEU A 319 -19.55 16.48 26.82
CA LEU A 319 -20.52 15.92 27.75
C LEU A 319 -19.82 15.38 29.03
N PRO A 320 -20.47 15.47 30.20
CA PRO A 320 -19.91 14.93 31.42
C PRO A 320 -19.60 13.43 31.27
N ASN A 321 -18.45 13.02 31.73
CA ASN A 321 -17.95 11.64 31.71
C ASN A 321 -17.57 11.06 30.34
N VAL A 322 -17.86 11.69 29.20
CA VAL A 322 -17.51 11.15 27.88
C VAL A 322 -16.00 11.13 27.68
N ALA A 323 -15.28 12.17 28.06
CA ALA A 323 -13.82 12.19 27.98
C ALA A 323 -13.20 11.05 28.81
N LEU A 324 -13.76 10.75 30.00
CA LEU A 324 -13.32 9.65 30.84
C LEU A 324 -13.55 8.30 30.13
N GLN A 325 -14.72 8.10 29.52
CA GLN A 325 -15.08 6.87 28.80
C GLN A 325 -14.16 6.64 27.59
N VAL A 326 -13.87 7.71 26.82
CA VAL A 326 -12.93 7.66 25.70
C VAL A 326 -11.54 7.25 26.16
N TRP A 327 -11.02 7.88 27.22
CA TRP A 327 -9.70 7.52 27.76
C TRP A 327 -9.66 6.09 28.29
N VAL A 328 -10.69 5.63 29.00
CA VAL A 328 -10.81 4.26 29.46
C VAL A 328 -10.85 3.29 28.26
N GLY A 329 -11.63 3.61 27.26
CA GLY A 329 -11.72 2.80 26.01
C GLY A 329 -10.36 2.69 25.32
N LEU A 330 -9.64 3.80 25.16
CA LEU A 330 -8.30 3.82 24.55
C LEU A 330 -7.27 3.03 25.37
N ILE A 331 -7.31 3.13 26.71
CA ILE A 331 -6.43 2.35 27.58
C ILE A 331 -6.72 0.86 27.42
N ILE A 332 -7.99 0.45 27.38
CA ILE A 332 -8.38 -0.94 27.20
C ILE A 332 -7.87 -1.45 25.83
N VAL A 333 -8.05 -0.68 24.76
CA VAL A 333 -7.53 -1.03 23.41
C VAL A 333 -6.02 -1.21 23.45
N PHE A 334 -5.31 -0.27 24.06
CA PHE A 334 -3.84 -0.31 24.14
C PHE A 334 -3.35 -1.55 24.91
N VAL A 335 -3.89 -1.79 26.12
CA VAL A 335 -3.53 -2.95 26.94
C VAL A 335 -3.86 -4.26 26.23
N ALA A 336 -5.02 -4.34 25.61
CA ALA A 336 -5.44 -5.52 24.88
C ALA A 336 -4.59 -5.76 23.63
N ALA A 337 -4.17 -4.73 22.93
CA ALA A 337 -3.24 -4.83 21.81
C ALA A 337 -1.86 -5.35 22.26
N VAL A 338 -1.35 -4.83 23.38
CA VAL A 338 -0.09 -5.31 23.98
C VAL A 338 -0.22 -6.78 24.40
N LEU A 339 -1.32 -7.18 25.04
CA LEU A 339 -1.58 -8.58 25.41
C LEU A 339 -1.71 -9.49 24.19
N PHE A 340 -2.34 -9.03 23.13
CA PHE A 340 -2.45 -9.76 21.86
C PHE A 340 -1.08 -10.00 21.24
N LEU A 341 -0.26 -8.95 21.14
CA LEU A 341 1.11 -9.05 20.63
C LEU A 341 1.97 -9.96 21.50
N TRP A 342 1.89 -9.79 22.82
CA TRP A 342 2.58 -10.64 23.79
C TRP A 342 2.18 -12.11 23.64
N GLY A 343 0.87 -12.39 23.52
CA GLY A 343 0.34 -13.74 23.32
C GLY A 343 0.84 -14.34 21.99
N ARG A 344 0.97 -13.54 20.94
CA ARG A 344 1.55 -13.98 19.67
C ARG A 344 3.04 -14.34 19.81
N PHE A 345 3.82 -13.53 20.51
CA PHE A 345 5.22 -13.83 20.79
C PHE A 345 5.41 -15.11 21.60
N HIS A 346 4.52 -15.38 22.57
CA HIS A 346 4.56 -16.56 23.42
C HIS A 346 3.76 -17.75 22.86
N GLN A 347 3.39 -17.72 21.57
CA GLN A 347 2.69 -18.81 20.87
C GLN A 347 1.38 -19.27 21.56
N TRP A 348 0.62 -18.34 22.11
CA TRP A 348 -0.67 -18.64 22.71
C TRP A 348 -1.59 -19.33 21.70
N LYS A 349 -2.40 -20.28 22.17
CA LYS A 349 -3.42 -20.93 21.33
C LYS A 349 -4.47 -19.92 20.89
N ILE A 350 -5.05 -20.09 19.71
CA ILE A 350 -6.07 -19.20 19.12
C ILE A 350 -7.19 -18.88 20.12
N LYS A 351 -7.63 -19.86 20.91
CA LYS A 351 -8.67 -19.66 21.95
C LYS A 351 -8.26 -18.63 23.02
N GLN A 352 -6.99 -18.50 23.34
CA GLN A 352 -6.47 -17.54 24.32
C GLN A 352 -6.34 -16.12 23.72
N LEU A 353 -6.21 -15.99 22.39
CA LEU A 353 -6.15 -14.71 21.68
C LEU A 353 -7.53 -14.09 21.48
N ILE A 354 -8.62 -14.86 21.66
CA ILE A 354 -10.01 -14.34 21.57
C ILE A 354 -10.26 -13.29 22.65
N ILE A 355 -9.73 -13.48 23.86
CA ILE A 355 -9.94 -12.55 24.98
C ILE A 355 -9.40 -11.15 24.66
N PRO A 356 -8.11 -10.96 24.29
CA PRO A 356 -7.63 -9.65 23.92
C PRO A 356 -8.34 -9.07 22.67
N MET A 357 -8.78 -9.88 21.72
CA MET A 357 -9.57 -9.40 20.58
C MET A 357 -10.93 -8.85 21.03
N LEU A 358 -11.63 -9.52 21.93
CA LEU A 358 -12.89 -9.02 22.49
C LEU A 358 -12.68 -7.75 23.31
N LEU A 359 -11.59 -7.65 24.07
CA LEU A 359 -11.24 -6.44 24.81
C LEU A 359 -10.93 -5.27 23.86
N ILE A 360 -10.25 -5.48 22.74
CA ILE A 360 -10.06 -4.45 21.71
C ILE A 360 -11.41 -3.96 21.20
N LEU A 361 -12.34 -4.86 20.89
CA LEU A 361 -13.66 -4.49 20.41
C LEU A 361 -14.46 -3.70 21.45
N VAL A 362 -14.47 -4.13 22.69
CA VAL A 362 -15.16 -3.43 23.81
C VAL A 362 -14.53 -2.07 24.06
N GLY A 363 -13.20 -1.99 24.08
CA GLY A 363 -12.49 -0.71 24.27
C GLY A 363 -12.74 0.26 23.10
N ALA A 364 -12.78 -0.24 21.86
CA ALA A 364 -13.13 0.58 20.69
C ALA A 364 -14.57 1.09 20.77
N LEU A 365 -15.54 0.26 21.17
CA LEU A 365 -16.92 0.69 21.35
C LEU A 365 -17.06 1.74 22.46
N LEU A 366 -16.31 1.63 23.56
CA LEU A 366 -16.30 2.63 24.62
C LEU A 366 -15.64 3.95 24.16
N ALA A 367 -14.64 3.88 23.30
CA ALA A 367 -13.94 5.07 22.78
C ALA A 367 -14.74 5.81 21.68
N LEU A 368 -15.72 5.15 21.03
CA LEU A 368 -16.45 5.66 19.87
C LEU A 368 -17.91 6.01 20.18
N GLN A 369 -18.26 6.36 21.40
CA GLN A 369 -19.65 6.69 21.80
C GLN A 369 -20.29 7.84 21.06
#